data_c05119421ae3cd0f7ed95e48c0a4d698
#
_entry.id   c05119421ae3cd0f7ed95e48c0a4d698
#
_cell.length_a   1.000
_cell.length_b   1.000
_cell.length_c   1.000
_cell.angle_alpha   90.00
_cell.angle_beta   90.00
_cell.angle_gamma   90.00
#
_symmetry.space_group_name_H-M   'P 1'
#
loop_
_entity.id
_entity.type
_entity.pdbx_description
1 polymer ?
#
loop_
_entity_poly.entity_id
_entity_poly.type
_entity_poly.pdbx_seq_one_letter_code
_entity_poly.pdbx_strand_id
1 'polypeptide(L)'
;MVIQQGSIVLVDFDPSLGNEQKGKRPALVISKGSFHEFTNGLLIALPITSKDSEGFPLHVVLDKRTKTQGEIMIEQPKTLDSKIRKITMLESLPEDILKSVLKKFEMIFNI
;
A
#
# COMPACT_ATOMS: atom_id res chain seq x y z
N MET A 1 15.16 -5.56 -8.62
CA MET A 1 14.89 -4.92 -7.33
C MET A 1 13.81 -5.70 -6.59
N VAL A 2 14.06 -6.01 -5.33
CA VAL A 2 13.15 -6.89 -4.57
C VAL A 2 12.05 -6.08 -3.91
N ILE A 3 10.80 -6.49 -4.13
CA ILE A 3 9.65 -5.90 -3.46
C ILE A 3 9.54 -6.51 -2.07
N GLN A 4 9.45 -5.66 -1.05
CA GLN A 4 9.39 -6.10 0.34
C GLN A 4 8.45 -5.21 1.15
N GLN A 5 8.21 -5.59 2.38
CA GLN A 5 7.42 -4.75 3.29
C GLN A 5 8.02 -3.35 3.35
N GLY A 6 7.21 -2.34 3.12
CA GLY A 6 7.65 -0.95 3.06
C GLY A 6 7.97 -0.44 1.66
N SER A 7 7.93 -1.32 0.65
CA SER A 7 8.11 -0.88 -0.74
C SER A 7 6.89 -0.11 -1.23
N ILE A 8 7.12 1.03 -1.89
CA ILE A 8 6.07 1.72 -2.64
C ILE A 8 6.18 1.22 -4.08
N VAL A 9 5.09 0.71 -4.60
CA VAL A 9 5.05 0.10 -5.93
C VAL A 9 3.97 0.76 -6.78
N LEU A 10 4.13 0.68 -8.09
CA LEU A 10 3.09 1.08 -9.03
C LEU A 10 2.36 -0.17 -9.47
N VAL A 11 1.05 -0.18 -9.34
CA VAL A 11 0.24 -1.34 -9.68
C VAL A 11 -1.06 -0.90 -10.34
N ASP A 12 -1.55 -1.73 -11.26
CA ASP A 12 -2.84 -1.51 -11.89
C ASP A 12 -3.92 -2.22 -11.07
N PHE A 13 -4.82 -1.44 -10.51
CA PHE A 13 -5.90 -1.96 -9.66
C PHE A 13 -7.16 -2.35 -10.44
N ASP A 14 -7.18 -2.13 -11.74
CA ASP A 14 -8.32 -2.56 -12.55
C ASP A 14 -8.32 -4.09 -12.73
N PRO A 15 -9.50 -4.71 -12.79
CA PRO A 15 -10.82 -4.15 -12.56
C PRO A 15 -11.13 -3.95 -11.07
N SER A 16 -11.91 -2.91 -10.75
CA SER A 16 -12.35 -2.60 -9.40
C SER A 16 -13.86 -2.40 -9.39
N LEU A 17 -14.47 -2.60 -8.23
CA LEU A 17 -15.91 -2.47 -8.06
C LEU A 17 -16.23 -1.45 -6.97
N GLY A 18 -17.28 -0.66 -7.22
CA GLY A 18 -17.78 0.28 -6.22
C GLY A 18 -16.78 1.35 -5.84
N ASN A 19 -16.53 1.47 -4.54
CA ASN A 19 -15.63 2.48 -3.99
C ASN A 19 -14.17 2.06 -3.98
N GLU A 20 -13.84 0.91 -4.55
CA GLU A 20 -12.47 0.45 -4.60
C GLU A 20 -11.64 1.28 -5.57
N GLN A 21 -10.35 1.34 -5.30
CA GLN A 21 -9.42 2.05 -6.19
C GLN A 21 -9.28 1.33 -7.52
N LYS A 22 -9.14 2.09 -8.60
CA LYS A 22 -8.96 1.54 -9.94
C LYS A 22 -7.93 2.35 -10.71
N GLY A 23 -7.40 1.75 -11.78
CA GLY A 23 -6.33 2.33 -12.58
C GLY A 23 -4.96 2.11 -11.97
N LYS A 24 -3.93 2.64 -12.63
CA LYS A 24 -2.56 2.56 -12.14
C LYS A 24 -2.35 3.55 -11.02
N ARG A 25 -1.89 3.06 -9.88
CA ARG A 25 -1.66 3.89 -8.70
C ARG A 25 -0.47 3.39 -7.92
N PRO A 26 0.19 4.28 -7.17
CA PRO A 26 1.15 3.81 -6.19
C PRO A 26 0.42 3.13 -5.02
N ALA A 27 1.11 2.18 -4.43
CA ALA A 27 0.59 1.45 -3.28
C ALA A 27 1.75 1.07 -2.36
N LEU A 28 1.47 0.99 -1.07
CA LEU A 28 2.44 0.59 -0.07
C LEU A 28 2.27 -0.89 0.24
N VAL A 29 3.33 -1.67 0.07
CA VAL A 29 3.33 -3.08 0.44
C VAL A 29 3.48 -3.19 1.94
N ILE A 30 2.51 -3.82 2.62
CA ILE A 30 2.54 -3.98 4.07
C ILE A 30 2.79 -5.42 4.50
N SER A 31 2.69 -6.38 3.60
CA SER A 31 2.96 -7.78 3.91
C SER A 31 4.45 -8.07 3.88
N LYS A 32 4.87 -9.01 4.72
CA LYS A 32 6.27 -9.45 4.77
C LYS A 32 6.60 -10.35 3.58
N GLY A 33 7.90 -10.46 3.28
CA GLY A 33 8.38 -11.36 2.24
C GLY A 33 7.99 -12.81 2.49
N SER A 34 7.93 -13.24 3.77
CA SER A 34 7.48 -14.59 4.11
C SER A 34 6.04 -14.86 3.68
N PHE A 35 5.16 -13.85 3.76
CA PHE A 35 3.80 -13.99 3.27
C PHE A 35 3.80 -14.22 1.75
N HIS A 36 4.62 -13.48 1.03
CA HIS A 36 4.77 -13.60 -0.41
C HIS A 36 5.23 -15.01 -0.80
N GLU A 37 6.23 -15.53 -0.10
CA GLU A 37 6.75 -16.88 -0.34
C GLU A 37 5.70 -17.93 0.00
N PHE A 38 5.08 -17.81 1.16
CA PHE A 38 4.12 -18.77 1.69
C PHE A 38 2.89 -18.90 0.80
N THR A 39 2.48 -17.81 0.17
CA THR A 39 1.30 -17.77 -0.69
C THR A 39 1.63 -17.90 -2.17
N ASN A 40 2.91 -18.09 -2.49
CA ASN A 40 3.37 -18.22 -3.87
C ASN A 40 3.02 -16.99 -4.72
N GLY A 41 3.28 -15.82 -4.18
CA GLY A 41 3.21 -14.57 -4.95
C GLY A 41 2.18 -13.54 -4.54
N LEU A 42 1.46 -13.74 -3.43
CA LEU A 42 0.50 -12.72 -3.00
C LEU A 42 1.19 -11.62 -2.20
N LEU A 43 0.71 -10.40 -2.37
CA LEU A 43 1.13 -9.23 -1.61
C LEU A 43 -0.12 -8.56 -1.05
N ILE A 44 -0.01 -7.95 0.12
CA ILE A 44 -1.06 -7.08 0.66
C ILE A 44 -0.54 -5.66 0.57
N ALA A 45 -1.30 -4.79 -0.08
CA ALA A 45 -0.87 -3.40 -0.30
C ALA A 45 -2.01 -2.42 -0.01
N LEU A 46 -1.62 -1.21 0.36
CA LEU A 46 -2.53 -0.11 0.64
C LEU A 46 -2.39 0.92 -0.47
N PRO A 47 -3.46 1.25 -1.20
CA PRO A 47 -3.39 2.26 -2.25
C PRO A 47 -3.02 3.63 -1.70
N ILE A 48 -2.35 4.43 -2.52
CA ILE A 48 -2.00 5.80 -2.18
C ILE A 48 -2.78 6.71 -3.13
N THR A 49 -3.56 7.62 -2.55
CA THR A 49 -4.36 8.56 -3.32
C THR A 49 -3.75 9.95 -3.31
N SER A 50 -3.90 10.68 -4.42
CA SER A 50 -3.50 12.08 -4.47
C SER A 50 -4.57 13.01 -3.92
N LYS A 51 -5.74 12.47 -3.60
CA LYS A 51 -6.85 13.25 -3.09
C LYS A 51 -6.63 13.62 -1.62
N ASP A 52 -6.83 14.89 -1.29
CA ASP A 52 -6.78 15.36 0.09
C ASP A 52 -8.05 14.92 0.81
N SER A 53 -7.90 14.17 1.89
CA SER A 53 -9.02 13.66 2.68
C SER A 53 -9.40 14.60 3.83
N GLU A 54 -8.73 15.74 3.94
CA GLU A 54 -8.96 16.72 5.01
C GLU A 54 -8.80 16.11 6.40
N GLY A 55 -7.75 15.29 6.57
CA GLY A 55 -7.42 14.74 7.88
C GLY A 55 -8.17 13.47 8.24
N PHE A 56 -8.65 12.73 7.25
CA PHE A 56 -9.32 11.45 7.53
C PHE A 56 -8.40 10.55 8.37
N PRO A 57 -8.85 10.09 9.56
CA PRO A 57 -7.96 9.43 10.53
C PRO A 57 -7.30 8.14 10.05
N LEU A 58 -7.90 7.44 9.08
CA LEU A 58 -7.32 6.21 8.55
C LEU A 58 -6.39 6.44 7.36
N HIS A 59 -6.03 7.70 7.09
CA HIS A 59 -5.02 7.99 6.09
C HIS A 59 -3.72 8.45 6.76
N VAL A 60 -2.61 8.11 6.14
CA VAL A 60 -1.29 8.58 6.55
C VAL A 60 -0.71 9.39 5.39
N VAL A 61 -0.41 10.67 5.65
CA VAL A 61 0.07 11.58 4.63
C VAL A 61 1.57 11.37 4.42
N LEU A 62 1.97 11.23 3.16
CA LEU A 62 3.37 11.16 2.80
C LEU A 62 4.00 12.55 2.88
N ASP A 63 5.27 12.61 3.24
CA ASP A 63 6.00 13.87 3.35
C ASP A 63 7.05 13.99 2.23
N LYS A 64 7.88 15.02 2.32
CA LYS A 64 8.87 15.34 1.28
C LYS A 64 9.99 14.32 1.14
N ARG A 65 10.09 13.35 2.04
CA ARG A 65 11.13 12.33 1.96
C ARG A 65 10.86 11.29 0.88
N THR A 66 9.63 11.23 0.35
CA THR A 66 9.30 10.35 -0.76
C THR A 66 9.00 11.17 -2.01
N LYS A 67 9.31 10.58 -3.18
CA LYS A 67 8.90 11.18 -4.47
C LYS A 67 7.41 10.98 -4.69
N THR A 68 6.88 9.85 -4.24
CA THR A 68 5.45 9.58 -4.26
C THR A 68 4.76 10.52 -3.29
N GLN A 69 3.73 11.19 -3.73
CA GLN A 69 2.96 12.13 -2.92
C GLN A 69 1.55 11.61 -2.70
N GLY A 70 0.92 12.05 -1.62
CA GLY A 70 -0.46 11.72 -1.35
C GLY A 70 -0.67 11.09 0.01
N GLU A 71 -1.74 10.32 0.14
CA GLU A 71 -2.17 9.71 1.39
C GLU A 71 -2.31 8.22 1.24
N ILE A 72 -1.72 7.48 2.16
CA ILE A 72 -1.84 6.03 2.24
C ILE A 72 -3.18 5.70 2.85
N MET A 73 -4.00 4.93 2.13
CA MET A 73 -5.37 4.61 2.57
C MET A 73 -5.40 3.30 3.35
N ILE A 74 -5.37 3.41 4.67
CA ILE A 74 -5.35 2.24 5.56
C ILE A 74 -6.61 1.40 5.43
N GLU A 75 -7.74 2.03 5.11
CA GLU A 75 -9.04 1.36 5.04
C GLU A 75 -9.27 0.56 3.75
N GLN A 76 -8.32 0.57 2.81
CA GLN A 76 -8.52 -0.10 1.52
C GLN A 76 -7.41 -1.11 1.18
N PRO A 77 -7.15 -2.08 2.06
CA PRO A 77 -6.13 -3.08 1.74
C PRO A 77 -6.56 -3.94 0.56
N LYS A 78 -5.61 -4.25 -0.30
CA LYS A 78 -5.81 -5.11 -1.47
C LYS A 78 -4.81 -6.24 -1.43
N THR A 79 -5.30 -7.45 -1.68
CA THR A 79 -4.42 -8.59 -1.92
C THR A 79 -4.19 -8.68 -3.42
N LEU A 80 -2.91 -8.65 -3.80
CA LEU A 80 -2.50 -8.63 -5.19
C LEU A 80 -1.69 -9.88 -5.51
N ASP A 81 -1.96 -10.49 -6.65
CA ASP A 81 -1.16 -11.61 -7.14
C ASP A 81 -0.06 -11.07 -8.05
N SER A 82 1.17 -11.11 -7.57
CA SER A 82 2.32 -10.56 -8.31
C SER A 82 2.64 -11.33 -9.58
N LYS A 83 2.10 -12.54 -9.76
CA LYS A 83 2.29 -13.31 -10.97
C LYS A 83 1.34 -12.89 -12.08
N ILE A 84 0.23 -12.26 -11.72
CA ILE A 84 -0.79 -11.85 -12.69
C ILE A 84 -0.72 -10.35 -12.95
N ARG A 85 -0.55 -9.55 -11.89
CA ARG A 85 -0.52 -8.10 -12.01
C ARG A 85 0.91 -7.61 -12.21
N LYS A 86 1.08 -6.67 -13.12
CA LYS A 86 2.36 -6.01 -13.29
C LYS A 86 2.59 -5.04 -12.12
N ILE A 87 3.63 -5.28 -11.36
CA ILE A 87 3.98 -4.48 -10.19
C ILE A 87 5.38 -3.95 -10.38
N THR A 88 5.54 -2.62 -10.33
CA THR A 88 6.83 -1.96 -10.53
C THR A 88 7.27 -1.29 -9.24
N MET A 89 8.49 -1.59 -8.81
CA MET A 89 9.07 -0.95 -7.63
C MET A 89 9.35 0.52 -7.91
N LEU A 90 8.90 1.41 -7.02
CA LEU A 90 9.16 2.84 -7.12
C LEU A 90 10.22 3.30 -6.12
N GLU A 91 10.00 3.07 -4.86
CA GLU A 91 10.90 3.53 -3.79
C GLU A 91 10.54 2.84 -2.48
N SER A 92 11.36 3.04 -1.46
CA SER A 92 11.08 2.52 -0.12
C SER A 92 10.51 3.62 0.77
N LEU A 93 9.53 3.27 1.59
CA LEU A 93 8.95 4.19 2.55
C LEU A 93 9.90 4.35 3.74
N PRO A 94 10.07 5.57 4.28
CA PRO A 94 10.81 5.75 5.53
C PRO A 94 10.26 4.87 6.65
N GLU A 95 11.14 4.29 7.45
CA GLU A 95 10.76 3.30 8.45
C GLU A 95 9.79 3.83 9.50
N ASP A 96 9.95 5.08 9.91
CA ASP A 96 9.05 5.68 10.91
C ASP A 96 7.62 5.79 10.39
N ILE A 97 7.46 6.11 9.10
CA ILE A 97 6.13 6.17 8.48
C ILE A 97 5.56 4.76 8.36
N LEU A 98 6.40 3.80 7.96
CA LEU A 98 5.95 2.40 7.87
C LEU A 98 5.43 1.89 9.21
N LYS A 99 6.15 2.17 10.29
CA LYS A 99 5.72 1.76 11.63
C LYS A 99 4.37 2.40 12.01
N SER A 100 4.19 3.66 11.67
CA SER A 100 2.92 4.36 11.92
C SER A 100 1.77 3.71 11.14
N VAL A 101 2.02 3.37 9.87
CA VAL A 101 1.01 2.72 9.02
C VAL A 101 0.63 1.36 9.59
N LEU A 102 1.62 0.54 9.93
CA LEU A 102 1.37 -0.81 10.44
C LEU A 102 0.60 -0.77 11.76
N LYS A 103 0.93 0.19 12.62
CA LYS A 103 0.22 0.36 13.89
C LYS A 103 -1.24 0.73 13.66
N LYS A 104 -1.51 1.65 12.75
CA LYS A 104 -2.88 2.03 12.42
C LYS A 104 -3.66 0.88 11.79
N PHE A 105 -3.01 0.14 10.91
CA PHE A 105 -3.64 -1.01 10.26
C PHE A 105 -4.03 -2.07 11.32
N GLU A 106 -3.13 -2.35 12.24
CA GLU A 106 -3.38 -3.30 13.31
C GLU A 106 -4.57 -2.87 14.18
N MET A 107 -4.72 -1.58 14.41
CA MET A 107 -5.81 -1.05 15.23
C MET A 107 -7.19 -1.32 14.65
N ILE A 108 -7.30 -1.56 13.36
CA ILE A 108 -8.58 -1.90 12.73
C ILE A 108 -9.14 -3.22 13.31
N PHE A 109 -8.26 -4.10 13.73
CA PHE A 109 -8.63 -5.43 14.21
C PHE A 109 -8.70 -5.55 15.73
N ASN A 110 -8.39 -4.50 16.45
CA ASN A 110 -8.48 -4.50 17.92
C ASN A 110 -9.93 -4.39 18.36
N ILE A 111 -10.31 -5.25 19.26
CA ILE A 111 -11.65 -5.25 19.81
C ILE A 111 -11.61 -5.12 21.31
#